data_9d0257308fcde0c7943990de9373c44b
#
_entry.id   9d0257308fcde0c7943990de9373c44b
#
_cell.length_a   1.000
_cell.length_b   1.000
_cell.length_c   1.000
_cell.angle_alpha   90.00
_cell.angle_beta   90.00
_cell.angle_gamma   90.00
#
_symmetry.space_group_name_H-M   'P 1'
#
loop_
_entity.id
_entity.type
_entity.pdbx_description
1 polymer ?
#
loop_
_entity_poly.entity_id
_entity_poly.type
_entity_poly.pdbx_seq_one_letter_code
_entity_poly.pdbx_strand_id
1 'polypeptide(L)'
;MSTQASEIQTYRFDYPIPHNPADFDPADYTEKAIAWVKDLVEPGEKIALSASGGVDSTIAAFLLHRVAGADLFPFFIEDGCRRLIGGKPEGEVTRKIFSDLPNFAVLEVKERVLPPLVGLSDGEEKRKCFISSYKEQSDKHIQEIGADWIADGTIAPDISETEGGFKSQHNVGWDYTVRKLEPLASLAKPQVRKVGEHLGLPSSFTHRIPCPGPAQIIRTVGLFSEEKLNVSQRATDLIEQLVEQYY
;
A
#
# COMPACT_ATOMS: atom_id res chain seq x y z
N MET A 1 5.89 -23.02 29.21
CA MET A 1 4.56 -22.86 28.60
C MET A 1 4.78 -22.12 27.30
N SER A 2 4.79 -22.79 26.15
CA SER A 2 4.92 -22.18 24.83
C SER A 2 3.59 -21.56 24.49
N THR A 3 3.51 -20.24 24.53
CA THR A 3 2.44 -19.49 23.88
C THR A 3 2.58 -19.72 22.38
N GLN A 4 1.73 -20.60 21.82
CA GLN A 4 1.47 -20.60 20.40
C GLN A 4 0.96 -19.21 20.05
N ALA A 5 1.75 -18.43 19.30
CA ALA A 5 1.24 -17.26 18.60
C ALA A 5 0.12 -17.78 17.69
N SER A 6 -1.12 -17.35 17.92
CA SER A 6 -2.24 -17.66 17.05
C SER A 6 -1.87 -17.08 15.67
N GLU A 7 -1.81 -17.93 14.63
CA GLU A 7 -1.66 -17.47 13.25
C GLU A 7 -2.75 -16.45 12.98
N ILE A 8 -2.33 -15.25 12.61
CA ILE A 8 -3.26 -14.16 12.31
C ILE A 8 -3.96 -14.50 11.00
N GLN A 9 -5.28 -14.51 11.06
CA GLN A 9 -6.09 -14.91 9.93
C GLN A 9 -6.14 -13.80 8.86
N THR A 10 -5.68 -14.14 7.64
CA THR A 10 -5.79 -13.30 6.46
C THR A 10 -7.02 -13.71 5.66
N TYR A 11 -7.89 -12.76 5.38
CA TYR A 11 -9.10 -12.94 4.59
C TYR A 11 -8.89 -12.30 3.23
N ARG A 12 -8.99 -13.11 2.17
CA ARG A 12 -8.86 -12.70 0.77
C ARG A 12 -10.20 -12.79 0.08
N PHE A 13 -10.58 -11.70 -0.60
CA PHE A 13 -11.78 -11.74 -1.42
C PHE A 13 -11.51 -12.56 -2.68
N ASP A 14 -12.22 -13.67 -2.81
CA ASP A 14 -12.15 -14.56 -3.98
C ASP A 14 -13.32 -14.26 -4.93
N TYR A 15 -12.99 -13.58 -6.03
CA TYR A 15 -13.95 -13.24 -7.07
C TYR A 15 -13.64 -14.04 -8.33
N PRO A 16 -14.64 -14.70 -8.96
CA PRO A 16 -14.44 -15.46 -10.19
C PRO A 16 -14.09 -14.52 -11.34
N ILE A 17 -12.82 -14.51 -11.74
CA ILE A 17 -12.35 -13.68 -12.83
C ILE A 17 -12.78 -14.30 -14.17
N PRO A 18 -13.47 -13.56 -15.06
CA PRO A 18 -13.86 -14.06 -16.37
C PRO A 18 -12.63 -14.35 -17.24
N HIS A 19 -12.70 -15.41 -18.05
CA HIS A 19 -11.63 -15.79 -18.98
C HIS A 19 -11.29 -14.68 -19.97
N ASN A 20 -12.31 -13.97 -20.46
CA ASN A 20 -12.09 -12.80 -21.30
C ASN A 20 -12.04 -11.54 -20.43
N PRO A 21 -10.91 -10.80 -20.41
CA PRO A 21 -10.79 -9.57 -19.61
C PRO A 21 -11.78 -8.45 -19.95
N ALA A 22 -12.39 -8.52 -21.17
CA ALA A 22 -13.42 -7.57 -21.58
C ALA A 22 -14.74 -7.75 -20.80
N ASP A 23 -15.01 -8.97 -20.33
CA ASP A 23 -16.24 -9.33 -19.61
C ASP A 23 -16.16 -8.99 -18.11
N PHE A 24 -15.04 -8.47 -17.63
CA PHE A 24 -14.91 -8.04 -16.23
C PHE A 24 -15.76 -6.81 -15.97
N ASP A 25 -16.73 -6.95 -15.08
CA ASP A 25 -17.60 -5.86 -14.62
C ASP A 25 -17.11 -5.32 -13.29
N PRO A 26 -16.56 -4.08 -13.25
CA PRO A 26 -16.09 -3.46 -12.01
C PRO A 26 -17.22 -3.10 -11.04
N ALA A 27 -18.46 -2.91 -11.52
CA ALA A 27 -19.60 -2.63 -10.65
C ALA A 27 -20.02 -3.88 -9.89
N ASP A 28 -20.21 -5.01 -10.58
CA ASP A 28 -20.51 -6.31 -9.96
C ASP A 28 -19.42 -6.73 -8.97
N TYR A 29 -18.13 -6.54 -9.33
CA TYR A 29 -17.03 -6.77 -8.42
C TYR A 29 -17.15 -5.93 -7.16
N THR A 30 -17.38 -4.62 -7.30
CA THR A 30 -17.44 -3.68 -6.19
C THR A 30 -18.60 -4.02 -5.25
N GLU A 31 -19.77 -4.33 -5.76
CA GLU A 31 -20.94 -4.73 -4.96
C GLU A 31 -20.65 -6.01 -4.16
N LYS A 32 -20.09 -7.02 -4.79
CA LYS A 32 -19.75 -8.30 -4.14
C LYS A 32 -18.64 -8.14 -3.09
N ALA A 33 -17.61 -7.33 -3.38
CA ALA A 33 -16.56 -7.03 -2.40
C ALA A 33 -17.10 -6.28 -1.18
N ILE A 34 -18.00 -5.31 -1.38
CA ILE A 34 -18.70 -4.61 -0.32
C ILE A 34 -19.52 -5.58 0.55
N ALA A 35 -20.29 -6.48 -0.08
CA ALA A 35 -21.07 -7.47 0.63
C ALA A 35 -20.17 -8.40 1.46
N TRP A 36 -19.09 -8.90 0.86
CA TRP A 36 -18.11 -9.76 1.53
C TRP A 36 -17.48 -9.07 2.76
N VAL A 37 -17.09 -7.79 2.67
CA VAL A 37 -16.55 -7.07 3.82
C VAL A 37 -17.61 -6.92 4.93
N LYS A 38 -18.87 -6.61 4.57
CA LYS A 38 -19.97 -6.49 5.54
C LYS A 38 -20.30 -7.80 6.27
N ASP A 39 -20.06 -8.94 5.64
CA ASP A 39 -20.25 -10.24 6.25
C ASP A 39 -19.13 -10.61 7.23
N LEU A 40 -17.96 -9.96 7.12
CA LEU A 40 -16.77 -10.25 7.94
C LEU A 40 -16.56 -9.24 9.08
N VAL A 41 -16.83 -7.97 8.81
CA VAL A 41 -16.53 -6.85 9.73
C VAL A 41 -17.79 -6.44 10.47
N GLU A 42 -17.76 -6.59 11.78
CA GLU A 42 -18.88 -6.23 12.63
C GLU A 42 -19.04 -4.71 12.72
N PRO A 43 -20.28 -4.20 12.89
CA PRO A 43 -20.52 -2.77 13.08
C PRO A 43 -19.71 -2.19 14.25
N GLY A 44 -18.92 -1.14 13.99
CA GLY A 44 -18.09 -0.48 14.98
C GLY A 44 -16.65 -1.06 15.10
N GLU A 45 -16.35 -2.15 14.41
CA GLU A 45 -14.96 -2.60 14.27
C GLU A 45 -14.17 -1.64 13.36
N LYS A 46 -12.97 -1.29 13.78
CA LYS A 46 -12.10 -0.34 13.08
C LYS A 46 -11.19 -1.06 12.09
N ILE A 47 -11.14 -0.52 10.88
CA ILE A 47 -10.25 -0.99 9.82
C ILE A 47 -9.12 0.02 9.63
N ALA A 48 -7.89 -0.35 10.00
CA ALA A 48 -6.69 0.37 9.58
C ALA A 48 -6.39 0.02 8.11
N LEU A 49 -5.84 0.96 7.33
CA LEU A 49 -5.38 0.69 5.98
C LEU A 49 -4.03 1.37 5.73
N SER A 50 -3.02 0.58 5.40
CA SER A 50 -1.72 1.10 5.01
C SER A 50 -1.76 1.63 3.57
N ALA A 51 -1.93 2.95 3.44
CA ALA A 51 -1.92 3.64 2.16
C ALA A 51 -0.47 3.89 1.72
N SER A 52 0.08 3.02 0.86
CA SER A 52 1.45 3.17 0.34
C SER A 52 1.60 4.37 -0.62
N GLY A 53 0.52 5.08 -0.92
CA GLY A 53 0.47 6.06 -1.99
C GLY A 53 0.33 5.42 -3.39
N GLY A 54 0.39 4.09 -3.50
CA GLY A 54 0.19 3.32 -4.73
C GLY A 54 -1.27 3.22 -5.16
N VAL A 55 -1.49 2.82 -6.42
CA VAL A 55 -2.82 2.68 -7.00
C VAL A 55 -3.66 1.67 -6.22
N ASP A 56 -3.09 0.50 -5.90
CA ASP A 56 -3.84 -0.61 -5.31
C ASP A 56 -4.32 -0.29 -3.90
N SER A 57 -3.45 0.21 -3.02
CA SER A 57 -3.82 0.59 -1.66
C SER A 57 -4.83 1.74 -1.64
N THR A 58 -4.76 2.67 -2.60
CA THR A 58 -5.74 3.75 -2.73
C THR A 58 -7.09 3.20 -3.15
N ILE A 59 -7.15 2.31 -4.15
CA ILE A 59 -8.41 1.70 -4.60
C ILE A 59 -9.03 0.86 -3.48
N ALA A 60 -8.22 0.10 -2.72
CA ALA A 60 -8.68 -0.60 -1.54
C ALA A 60 -9.31 0.35 -0.50
N ALA A 61 -8.68 1.51 -0.26
CA ALA A 61 -9.22 2.50 0.68
C ALA A 61 -10.59 3.06 0.23
N PHE A 62 -10.73 3.44 -1.05
CA PHE A 62 -11.98 3.97 -1.58
C PHE A 62 -13.08 2.91 -1.60
N LEU A 63 -12.75 1.65 -1.88
CA LEU A 63 -13.69 0.53 -1.80
C LEU A 63 -14.16 0.32 -0.35
N LEU A 64 -13.22 0.22 0.59
CA LEU A 64 -13.54 0.00 2.01
C LEU A 64 -14.28 1.17 2.64
N HIS A 65 -14.03 2.39 2.19
CA HIS A 65 -14.80 3.56 2.64
C HIS A 65 -16.30 3.44 2.35
N ARG A 66 -16.67 2.77 1.24
CA ARG A 66 -18.10 2.48 0.93
C ARG A 66 -18.77 1.56 1.94
N VAL A 67 -17.98 0.81 2.72
CA VAL A 67 -18.47 -0.12 3.75
C VAL A 67 -18.35 0.47 5.14
N ALA A 68 -17.13 0.79 5.55
CA ALA A 68 -16.75 1.16 6.91
C ALA A 68 -17.03 2.63 7.24
N GLY A 69 -17.10 3.51 6.21
CA GLY A 69 -17.37 4.93 6.43
C GLY A 69 -16.40 5.56 7.42
N ALA A 70 -16.91 5.97 8.59
CA ALA A 70 -16.12 6.59 9.65
C ALA A 70 -15.25 5.61 10.45
N ASP A 71 -15.43 4.30 10.32
CA ASP A 71 -14.63 3.28 10.99
C ASP A 71 -13.42 2.83 10.14
N LEU A 72 -13.18 3.48 8.99
CA LEU A 72 -11.97 3.34 8.20
C LEU A 72 -10.92 4.37 8.63
N PHE A 73 -9.69 3.90 8.89
CA PHE A 73 -8.53 4.68 9.31
C PHE A 73 -7.36 4.48 8.35
N PRO A 74 -7.37 5.14 7.17
CA PRO A 74 -6.25 5.06 6.25
C PRO A 74 -5.07 5.87 6.81
N PHE A 75 -3.85 5.36 6.67
CA PHE A 75 -2.65 6.08 7.04
C PHE A 75 -1.54 5.94 6.00
N PHE A 76 -0.78 6.99 5.81
CA PHE A 76 0.40 7.04 4.95
C PHE A 76 1.63 7.27 5.83
N ILE A 77 2.66 6.47 5.61
CA ILE A 77 3.95 6.64 6.32
C ILE A 77 4.86 7.50 5.46
N GLU A 78 5.11 8.74 5.93
CA GLU A 78 6.11 9.65 5.36
C GLU A 78 7.46 9.37 6.02
N ASP A 79 8.19 8.46 5.39
CA ASP A 79 9.45 7.91 5.88
C ASP A 79 10.69 8.67 5.38
N GLY A 80 10.50 9.69 4.55
CA GLY A 80 11.56 10.43 3.88
C GLY A 80 12.20 9.71 2.69
N CYS A 81 11.81 8.45 2.43
CA CYS A 81 12.35 7.62 1.35
C CYS A 81 11.42 7.55 0.13
N ARG A 82 10.27 8.22 0.19
CA ARG A 82 9.29 8.24 -0.89
C ARG A 82 9.79 9.03 -2.08
N ARG A 83 9.21 8.79 -3.26
CA ARG A 83 9.53 9.56 -4.46
C ARG A 83 8.99 10.99 -4.39
N LEU A 84 9.48 11.83 -5.27
CA LEU A 84 8.80 13.06 -5.64
C LEU A 84 7.83 12.79 -6.80
N ILE A 85 6.79 13.60 -6.90
CA ILE A 85 5.81 13.60 -8.00
C ILE A 85 5.62 15.05 -8.43
N GLY A 86 6.15 15.42 -9.58
CA GLY A 86 6.14 16.81 -10.07
C GLY A 86 6.83 17.77 -9.10
N GLY A 87 7.95 17.37 -8.52
CA GLY A 87 8.73 18.14 -7.56
C GLY A 87 8.18 18.18 -6.13
N LYS A 88 7.04 17.51 -5.85
CA LYS A 88 6.39 17.47 -4.53
C LYS A 88 6.60 16.12 -3.85
N PRO A 89 6.76 16.07 -2.52
CA PRO A 89 6.74 14.83 -1.77
C PRO A 89 5.47 14.00 -2.05
N GLU A 90 5.62 12.69 -2.21
CA GLU A 90 4.49 11.79 -2.49
C GLU A 90 3.41 11.87 -1.40
N GLY A 91 3.79 12.13 -0.14
CA GLY A 91 2.86 12.35 0.96
C GLY A 91 1.92 13.54 0.75
N GLU A 92 2.38 14.64 0.13
CA GLU A 92 1.51 15.78 -0.21
C GLU A 92 0.47 15.41 -1.28
N VAL A 93 0.89 14.64 -2.28
CA VAL A 93 -0.01 14.18 -3.35
C VAL A 93 -1.03 13.18 -2.77
N THR A 94 -0.57 12.27 -1.94
CA THR A 94 -1.43 11.29 -1.27
C THR A 94 -2.44 11.99 -0.36
N ARG A 95 -2.04 13.00 0.41
CA ARG A 95 -2.94 13.78 1.26
C ARG A 95 -4.09 14.42 0.47
N LYS A 96 -3.84 14.89 -0.74
CA LYS A 96 -4.88 15.45 -1.61
C LYS A 96 -5.86 14.38 -2.10
N ILE A 97 -5.36 13.20 -2.47
CA ILE A 97 -6.20 12.09 -2.94
C ILE A 97 -7.12 11.59 -1.83
N PHE A 98 -6.62 11.57 -0.59
CA PHE A 98 -7.34 11.09 0.58
C PHE A 98 -8.11 12.19 1.33
N SER A 99 -8.17 13.42 0.81
CA SER A 99 -8.82 14.56 1.49
C SER A 99 -10.27 14.33 1.87
N ASP A 100 -10.98 13.53 1.08
CA ASP A 100 -12.40 13.23 1.28
C ASP A 100 -12.65 11.98 2.15
N LEU A 101 -11.59 11.25 2.51
CA LEU A 101 -11.70 10.11 3.40
C LEU A 101 -11.55 10.55 4.86
N PRO A 102 -12.48 10.14 5.74
CA PRO A 102 -12.35 10.44 7.17
C PRO A 102 -11.13 9.74 7.76
N ASN A 103 -10.64 10.28 8.86
CA ASN A 103 -9.54 9.69 9.66
C ASN A 103 -8.23 9.40 8.89
N PHE A 104 -8.03 9.99 7.71
CA PHE A 104 -6.76 9.84 7.03
C PHE A 104 -5.63 10.52 7.80
N ALA A 105 -4.58 9.77 8.10
CA ALA A 105 -3.41 10.27 8.81
C ALA A 105 -2.13 10.16 7.96
N VAL A 106 -1.23 11.14 8.13
CA VAL A 106 0.15 11.03 7.62
C VAL A 106 1.07 10.95 8.83
N LEU A 107 1.81 9.84 8.91
CA LEU A 107 2.75 9.56 9.98
C LEU A 107 4.13 10.04 9.56
N GLU A 108 4.57 11.16 10.11
CA GLU A 108 5.90 11.74 9.86
C GLU A 108 6.94 10.97 10.69
N VAL A 109 7.65 10.04 10.07
CA VAL A 109 8.57 9.11 10.76
C VAL A 109 10.00 9.12 10.20
N LYS A 110 10.33 10.10 9.37
CA LYS A 110 11.66 10.27 8.76
C LYS A 110 12.80 10.08 9.77
N GLU A 111 12.71 10.72 10.93
CA GLU A 111 13.72 10.70 11.99
C GLU A 111 13.90 9.30 12.64
N ARG A 112 13.03 8.36 12.35
CA ARG A 112 13.12 6.97 12.84
C ARG A 112 13.57 6.01 11.76
N VAL A 113 13.28 6.32 10.49
CA VAL A 113 13.55 5.42 9.35
C VAL A 113 14.92 5.68 8.73
N LEU A 114 15.35 6.94 8.58
CA LEU A 114 16.61 7.25 7.91
C LEU A 114 17.87 6.93 8.72
N PRO A 115 17.97 7.22 10.04
CA PRO A 115 19.21 7.00 10.78
C PRO A 115 19.71 5.55 10.76
N PRO A 116 18.87 4.50 10.88
CA PRO A 116 19.32 3.11 10.80
C PRO A 116 19.87 2.70 9.42
N LEU A 117 19.54 3.42 8.36
CA LEU A 117 20.03 3.16 7.00
C LEU A 117 21.43 3.71 6.77
N VAL A 118 21.85 4.72 7.55
CA VAL A 118 23.16 5.38 7.36
C VAL A 118 24.28 4.36 7.56
N GLY A 119 25.18 4.29 6.58
CA GLY A 119 26.31 3.36 6.61
C GLY A 119 26.03 1.97 6.03
N LEU A 120 24.78 1.61 5.74
CA LEU A 120 24.46 0.39 5.01
C LEU A 120 24.85 0.54 3.53
N SER A 121 25.52 -0.47 2.97
CA SER A 121 25.93 -0.48 1.56
C SER A 121 25.20 -1.52 0.72
N ASP A 122 24.85 -2.65 1.30
CA ASP A 122 24.15 -3.73 0.63
C ASP A 122 22.66 -3.39 0.43
N GLY A 123 22.13 -3.69 -0.77
CA GLY A 123 20.76 -3.36 -1.12
C GLY A 123 19.72 -4.17 -0.32
N GLU A 124 20.04 -5.43 0.00
CA GLU A 124 19.14 -6.28 0.77
C GLU A 124 19.13 -5.92 2.26
N GLU A 125 20.29 -5.52 2.82
CA GLU A 125 20.36 -4.99 4.18
C GLU A 125 19.53 -3.70 4.32
N LYS A 126 19.66 -2.77 3.36
CA LYS A 126 18.86 -1.55 3.31
C LYS A 126 17.37 -1.87 3.22
N ARG A 127 16.99 -2.84 2.37
CA ARG A 127 15.60 -3.26 2.22
C ARG A 127 15.04 -3.83 3.52
N LYS A 128 15.77 -4.71 4.18
CA LYS A 128 15.38 -5.33 5.46
C LYS A 128 15.24 -4.28 6.56
N CYS A 129 16.19 -3.36 6.66
CA CYS A 129 16.18 -2.27 7.62
C CYS A 129 14.93 -1.38 7.42
N PHE A 130 14.65 -0.99 6.18
CA PHE A 130 13.46 -0.21 5.84
C PHE A 130 12.17 -0.94 6.21
N ILE A 131 12.02 -2.21 5.81
CA ILE A 131 10.83 -3.02 6.09
C ILE A 131 10.60 -3.14 7.59
N SER A 132 11.65 -3.40 8.38
CA SER A 132 11.55 -3.50 9.84
C SER A 132 11.04 -2.20 10.45
N SER A 133 11.62 -1.06 10.04
CA SER A 133 11.20 0.26 10.53
C SER A 133 9.77 0.60 10.11
N TYR A 134 9.41 0.30 8.87
CA TYR A 134 8.06 0.52 8.34
C TYR A 134 7.01 -0.28 9.12
N LYS A 135 7.30 -1.58 9.35
CA LYS A 135 6.42 -2.46 10.12
C LYS A 135 6.21 -1.95 11.53
N GLU A 136 7.30 -1.57 12.22
CA GLU A 136 7.24 -1.02 13.59
C GLU A 136 6.31 0.19 13.68
N GLN A 137 6.43 1.14 12.73
CA GLN A 137 5.59 2.34 12.73
C GLN A 137 4.12 2.02 12.39
N SER A 138 3.89 1.05 11.48
CA SER A 138 2.55 0.56 11.16
C SER A 138 1.88 -0.10 12.36
N ASP A 139 2.57 -1.04 13.02
CA ASP A 139 2.04 -1.78 14.19
C ASP A 139 1.72 -0.81 15.34
N LYS A 140 2.59 0.16 15.57
CA LYS A 140 2.36 1.18 16.60
C LYS A 140 1.09 1.98 16.32
N HIS A 141 0.91 2.45 15.09
CA HIS A 141 -0.28 3.22 14.73
C HIS A 141 -1.56 2.38 14.80
N ILE A 142 -1.53 1.13 14.33
CA ILE A 142 -2.65 0.19 14.41
C ILE A 142 -3.10 0.02 15.87
N GLN A 143 -2.14 -0.11 16.80
CA GLN A 143 -2.42 -0.22 18.24
C GLN A 143 -2.98 1.09 18.81
N GLU A 144 -2.42 2.26 18.43
CA GLU A 144 -2.86 3.58 18.90
C GLU A 144 -4.32 3.87 18.54
N ILE A 145 -4.75 3.50 17.33
CA ILE A 145 -6.16 3.66 16.91
C ILE A 145 -7.08 2.56 17.45
N GLY A 146 -6.50 1.48 17.98
CA GLY A 146 -7.25 0.30 18.45
C GLY A 146 -8.00 -0.36 17.30
N ALA A 147 -7.30 -0.62 16.18
CA ALA A 147 -7.91 -1.28 15.03
C ALA A 147 -8.13 -2.77 15.29
N ASP A 148 -9.25 -3.30 14.79
CA ASP A 148 -9.59 -4.73 14.82
C ASP A 148 -9.07 -5.44 13.56
N TRP A 149 -8.91 -4.66 12.48
CA TRP A 149 -8.49 -5.12 11.17
C TRP A 149 -7.40 -4.24 10.57
N ILE A 150 -6.53 -4.85 9.78
CA ILE A 150 -5.66 -4.15 8.82
C ILE A 150 -6.04 -4.55 7.41
N ALA A 151 -6.17 -3.59 6.50
CA ALA A 151 -6.40 -3.84 5.08
C ALA A 151 -5.17 -3.47 4.25
N ASP A 152 -4.90 -4.29 3.25
CA ASP A 152 -3.83 -4.09 2.28
C ASP A 152 -4.36 -4.09 0.85
N GLY A 153 -3.66 -3.38 -0.02
CA GLY A 153 -3.91 -3.37 -1.47
C GLY A 153 -3.25 -4.54 -2.22
N THR A 154 -3.12 -5.72 -1.59
CA THR A 154 -2.56 -6.92 -2.21
C THR A 154 -3.40 -7.36 -3.40
N ILE A 155 -2.76 -7.69 -4.53
CA ILE A 155 -3.40 -8.16 -5.77
C ILE A 155 -2.89 -9.54 -6.16
N ALA A 156 -3.54 -10.22 -7.10
CA ALA A 156 -3.21 -11.59 -7.48
C ALA A 156 -1.74 -11.82 -7.90
N PRO A 157 -1.09 -10.93 -8.66
CA PRO A 157 0.34 -11.06 -8.95
C PRO A 157 1.24 -11.06 -7.70
N ASP A 158 0.93 -10.24 -6.68
CA ASP A 158 1.73 -10.17 -5.46
C ASP A 158 1.71 -11.51 -4.71
N ILE A 159 0.55 -12.17 -4.68
CA ILE A 159 0.38 -13.50 -4.06
C ILE A 159 1.18 -14.54 -4.82
N SER A 160 1.03 -14.59 -6.16
CA SER A 160 1.72 -15.56 -7.00
C SER A 160 3.25 -15.41 -6.95
N GLU A 161 3.77 -14.16 -6.91
CA GLU A 161 5.20 -13.90 -6.79
C GLU A 161 5.76 -14.36 -5.43
N THR A 162 4.98 -14.25 -4.38
CA THR A 162 5.38 -14.66 -3.02
C THR A 162 5.33 -16.18 -2.87
N GLU A 163 4.28 -16.84 -3.31
CA GLU A 163 4.13 -18.29 -3.26
C GLU A 163 5.14 -18.99 -4.16
N GLY A 164 5.50 -18.37 -5.31
CA GLY A 164 6.54 -18.85 -6.21
C GLY A 164 7.98 -18.64 -5.70
N GLY A 165 8.17 -17.98 -4.57
CA GLY A 165 9.49 -17.74 -3.97
C GLY A 165 10.36 -16.73 -4.74
N PHE A 166 9.81 -16.01 -5.72
CA PHE A 166 10.55 -15.07 -6.56
C PHE A 166 10.82 -13.73 -5.88
N LYS A 167 9.95 -13.29 -4.97
CA LYS A 167 10.12 -12.09 -4.13
C LYS A 167 9.36 -12.23 -2.82
N SER A 168 9.95 -11.77 -1.73
CA SER A 168 9.17 -11.41 -0.54
C SER A 168 8.50 -10.06 -0.79
N GLN A 169 7.21 -10.05 -1.10
CA GLN A 169 6.44 -8.84 -1.28
C GLN A 169 6.32 -8.07 0.04
N HIS A 170 6.18 -6.73 -0.05
CA HIS A 170 6.17 -5.87 1.13
C HIS A 170 4.96 -6.10 2.05
N ASN A 171 3.88 -6.68 1.53
CA ASN A 171 2.59 -6.83 2.22
C ASN A 171 2.21 -8.29 2.44
N VAL A 172 2.82 -9.26 1.74
CA VAL A 172 2.48 -10.67 1.85
C VAL A 172 3.38 -11.33 2.90
N GLY A 173 2.76 -12.02 3.88
CA GLY A 173 3.49 -12.71 4.96
C GLY A 173 3.90 -11.80 6.13
N TRP A 174 3.34 -10.60 6.26
CA TRP A 174 3.51 -9.81 7.47
C TRP A 174 2.54 -10.30 8.55
N ASP A 175 3.10 -10.67 9.70
CA ASP A 175 2.35 -11.00 10.90
C ASP A 175 1.95 -9.70 11.61
N TYR A 176 0.75 -9.21 11.33
CA TYR A 176 0.15 -8.14 12.11
C TYR A 176 -0.45 -8.69 13.40
N THR A 177 -0.73 -7.83 14.36
CA THR A 177 -1.39 -8.22 15.62
C THR A 177 -2.91 -8.31 15.50
N VAL A 178 -3.47 -7.95 14.34
CA VAL A 178 -4.91 -7.86 14.06
C VAL A 178 -5.27 -8.63 12.78
N ARG A 179 -6.54 -8.96 12.59
CA ARG A 179 -7.04 -9.66 11.39
C ARG A 179 -6.75 -8.88 10.12
N LYS A 180 -6.48 -9.56 9.02
CA LYS A 180 -6.09 -8.93 7.75
C LYS A 180 -7.15 -9.09 6.67
N LEU A 181 -7.47 -7.99 5.96
CA LEU A 181 -8.35 -7.94 4.79
C LEU A 181 -7.55 -7.65 3.52
N GLU A 182 -7.71 -8.46 2.50
CA GLU A 182 -7.15 -8.27 1.16
C GLU A 182 -8.28 -8.21 0.12
N PRO A 183 -8.97 -7.07 0.00
CA PRO A 183 -10.17 -6.96 -0.83
C PRO A 183 -9.90 -7.03 -2.33
N LEU A 184 -8.65 -6.85 -2.80
CA LEU A 184 -8.26 -6.88 -4.21
C LEU A 184 -7.51 -8.16 -4.60
N ALA A 185 -7.42 -9.16 -3.72
CA ALA A 185 -6.56 -10.33 -3.84
C ALA A 185 -6.75 -11.17 -5.12
N SER A 186 -7.96 -11.20 -5.67
CA SER A 186 -8.27 -11.94 -6.90
C SER A 186 -7.99 -11.16 -8.20
N LEU A 187 -7.70 -9.85 -8.11
CA LEU A 187 -7.57 -8.99 -9.29
C LEU A 187 -6.13 -8.89 -9.81
N ALA A 188 -6.01 -8.82 -11.14
CA ALA A 188 -4.80 -8.33 -11.80
C ALA A 188 -4.86 -6.81 -12.03
N LYS A 189 -3.72 -6.19 -12.33
CA LYS A 189 -3.60 -4.73 -12.46
C LYS A 189 -4.62 -4.05 -13.38
N PRO A 190 -4.96 -4.61 -14.57
CA PRO A 190 -5.97 -4.00 -15.43
C PRO A 190 -7.36 -3.94 -14.80
N GLN A 191 -7.75 -4.98 -14.04
CA GLN A 191 -9.04 -5.01 -13.34
C GLN A 191 -9.07 -4.04 -12.17
N VAL A 192 -7.98 -3.95 -11.40
CA VAL A 192 -7.84 -2.97 -10.31
C VAL A 192 -8.05 -1.55 -10.83
N ARG A 193 -7.46 -1.20 -11.99
CA ARG A 193 -7.66 0.12 -12.61
C ARG A 193 -9.12 0.38 -12.96
N LYS A 194 -9.80 -0.61 -13.56
CA LYS A 194 -11.24 -0.49 -13.88
C LYS A 194 -12.09 -0.27 -12.62
N VAL A 195 -11.77 -0.97 -11.52
CA VAL A 195 -12.45 -0.76 -10.22
C VAL A 195 -12.18 0.65 -9.71
N GLY A 196 -10.94 1.15 -9.80
CA GLY A 196 -10.60 2.51 -9.41
C GLY A 196 -11.37 3.58 -10.19
N GLU A 197 -11.49 3.43 -11.51
CA GLU A 197 -12.28 4.32 -12.36
C GLU A 197 -13.76 4.26 -12.03
N HIS A 198 -14.30 3.05 -11.78
CA HIS A 198 -15.68 2.86 -11.32
C HIS A 198 -15.94 3.55 -9.96
N LEU A 199 -14.97 3.55 -9.07
CA LEU A 199 -15.04 4.24 -7.78
C LEU A 199 -14.90 5.77 -7.89
N GLY A 200 -14.63 6.30 -9.10
CA GLY A 200 -14.53 7.73 -9.38
C GLY A 200 -13.12 8.30 -9.30
N LEU A 201 -12.08 7.45 -9.20
CA LEU A 201 -10.70 7.90 -9.25
C LEU A 201 -10.33 8.33 -10.69
N PRO A 202 -9.59 9.44 -10.87
CA PRO A 202 -9.21 9.88 -12.19
C PRO A 202 -8.21 8.91 -12.86
N SER A 203 -8.31 8.74 -14.17
CA SER A 203 -7.42 7.84 -14.94
C SER A 203 -5.96 8.26 -14.84
N SER A 204 -5.66 9.54 -14.73
CA SER A 204 -4.29 10.04 -14.46
C SER A 204 -3.69 9.48 -13.16
N PHE A 205 -4.51 9.11 -12.20
CA PHE A 205 -4.07 8.43 -10.99
C PHE A 205 -4.01 6.91 -11.17
N THR A 206 -5.05 6.29 -11.72
CA THR A 206 -5.14 4.82 -11.85
C THR A 206 -4.10 4.24 -12.81
N HIS A 207 -3.57 5.06 -13.74
CA HIS A 207 -2.57 4.67 -14.74
C HIS A 207 -1.15 5.16 -14.46
N ARG A 208 -0.91 5.80 -13.31
CA ARG A 208 0.43 6.29 -12.98
C ARG A 208 1.47 5.16 -12.87
N ILE A 209 2.74 5.52 -13.07
CA ILE A 209 3.87 4.60 -13.00
C ILE A 209 4.02 4.06 -11.57
N PRO A 210 4.07 2.72 -11.38
CA PRO A 210 4.26 2.12 -10.06
C PRO A 210 5.66 2.41 -9.53
N CYS A 211 5.76 2.74 -8.24
CA CYS A 211 7.04 2.89 -7.53
C CYS A 211 6.99 2.10 -6.24
N PRO A 212 7.79 1.03 -6.10
CA PRO A 212 7.86 0.26 -4.85
C PRO A 212 8.39 1.10 -3.69
N GLY A 213 7.87 0.91 -2.46
CA GLY A 213 8.24 1.67 -1.28
C GLY A 213 9.76 1.79 -1.04
N PRO A 214 10.56 0.69 -1.05
CA PRO A 214 12.00 0.77 -0.81
C PRO A 214 12.83 1.18 -2.04
N ALA A 215 12.20 1.46 -3.19
CA ALA A 215 12.92 1.67 -4.46
C ALA A 215 13.97 2.78 -4.38
N GLN A 216 13.67 3.91 -3.76
CA GLN A 216 14.60 5.03 -3.68
C GLN A 216 15.83 4.70 -2.81
N ILE A 217 15.65 3.93 -1.74
CA ILE A 217 16.72 3.50 -0.85
C ILE A 217 17.69 2.55 -1.58
N ILE A 218 17.14 1.58 -2.32
CA ILE A 218 17.93 0.59 -3.06
C ILE A 218 18.70 1.25 -4.20
N ARG A 219 18.15 2.29 -4.82
CA ARG A 219 18.80 3.08 -5.87
C ARG A 219 19.99 3.91 -5.37
N THR A 220 20.14 4.10 -4.05
CA THR A 220 21.36 4.71 -3.47
C THR A 220 22.51 3.71 -3.47
N VAL A 221 23.28 3.66 -4.55
CA VAL A 221 24.38 2.70 -4.72
C VAL A 221 25.50 2.94 -3.69
N GLY A 222 26.04 1.85 -3.09
CA GLY A 222 27.07 1.88 -2.04
C GLY A 222 26.51 2.38 -0.71
N LEU A 223 27.33 3.04 0.10
CA LEU A 223 26.93 3.55 1.41
C LEU A 223 25.72 4.51 1.28
N PHE A 224 24.70 4.26 2.09
CA PHE A 224 23.51 5.13 2.14
C PHE A 224 23.85 6.48 2.76
N SER A 225 23.35 7.54 2.14
CA SER A 225 23.31 8.89 2.70
C SER A 225 22.07 9.62 2.22
N GLU A 226 21.58 10.57 3.00
CA GLU A 226 20.44 11.42 2.60
C GLU A 226 20.72 12.24 1.34
N GLU A 227 21.97 12.64 1.10
CA GLU A 227 22.37 13.34 -0.13
C GLU A 227 22.13 12.47 -1.37
N LYS A 228 22.57 11.20 -1.35
CA LYS A 228 22.32 10.25 -2.44
C LYS A 228 20.84 9.96 -2.62
N LEU A 229 20.09 9.86 -1.53
CA LEU A 229 18.65 9.68 -1.57
C LEU A 229 17.97 10.86 -2.28
N ASN A 230 18.33 12.08 -1.93
CA ASN A 230 17.79 13.29 -2.57
C ASN A 230 18.11 13.34 -4.08
N VAL A 231 19.32 12.93 -4.47
CA VAL A 231 19.69 12.83 -5.90
C VAL A 231 18.83 11.77 -6.60
N SER A 232 18.66 10.58 -5.98
CA SER A 232 17.83 9.50 -6.52
C SER A 232 16.37 9.93 -6.70
N GLN A 233 15.80 10.61 -5.71
CA GLN A 233 14.43 11.13 -5.76
C GLN A 233 14.23 12.13 -6.90
N ARG A 234 15.13 13.11 -7.03
CA ARG A 234 15.06 14.13 -8.10
C ARG A 234 15.26 13.52 -9.49
N ALA A 235 16.21 12.60 -9.64
CA ALA A 235 16.44 11.92 -10.91
C ALA A 235 15.23 11.07 -11.32
N THR A 236 14.62 10.36 -10.37
CA THR A 236 13.40 9.57 -10.62
C THR A 236 12.26 10.47 -11.07
N ASP A 237 11.99 11.56 -10.36
CA ASP A 237 10.92 12.52 -10.69
C ASP A 237 11.11 13.12 -12.08
N LEU A 238 12.34 13.53 -12.42
CA LEU A 238 12.64 14.07 -13.75
C LEU A 238 12.40 13.04 -14.86
N ILE A 239 12.84 11.78 -14.65
CA ILE A 239 12.63 10.70 -15.61
C ILE A 239 11.13 10.40 -15.79
N GLU A 240 10.38 10.32 -14.69
CA GLU A 240 8.93 10.07 -14.73
C GLU A 240 8.20 11.20 -15.48
N GLN A 241 8.52 12.47 -15.25
CA GLN A 241 7.97 13.60 -15.98
C GLN A 241 8.29 13.55 -17.48
N LEU A 242 9.52 13.16 -17.85
CA LEU A 242 9.89 13.01 -19.26
C LEU A 242 9.12 11.85 -19.91
N VAL A 243 8.96 10.73 -19.23
CA VAL A 243 8.16 9.59 -19.74
C VAL A 243 6.71 10.01 -19.96
N GLU A 244 6.07 10.67 -18.98
CA GLU A 244 4.70 11.17 -19.11
C GLU A 244 4.50 12.20 -20.23
N GLN A 245 5.56 12.96 -20.56
CA GLN A 245 5.50 13.93 -21.66
C GLN A 245 5.52 13.27 -23.05
N TYR A 246 6.13 12.08 -23.18
CA TYR A 246 6.36 11.44 -24.49
C TYR A 246 5.48 10.19 -24.74
N TYR A 247 4.78 9.69 -23.74
CA TYR A 247 3.92 8.51 -23.81
C TYR A 247 2.53 8.76 -23.20
#